data_da3f43abac602b2be61d202ec81d41be
#
_entry.id   da3f43abac602b2be61d202ec81d41be
#
_cell.length_a   1.000
_cell.length_b   1.000
_cell.length_c   1.000
_cell.angle_alpha   90.00
_cell.angle_beta   90.00
_cell.angle_gamma   90.00
#
_symmetry.space_group_name_H-M   'P 1'
#
loop_
_entity.id
_entity.type
_entity.pdbx_description
1 polymer ?
#
loop_
_entity_poly.entity_id
_entity_poly.type
_entity_poly.pdbx_seq_one_letter_code
_entity_poly.pdbx_strand_id
1 'polypeptide(L)'
;HRNAITAFAGVDPGADQSGTHEAKSTRVSKSGPPELRRALFLVMDCLLKTQPQDDPVYRFMDKKRAEGKPYLVYMTAGANKFLRIYYGRVKEYLASLEGN
;
A
#
# COMPACT_ATOMS: atom_id res chain seq x y z
N HIS A 1 9.16 -11.38 4.37
CA HIS A 1 9.50 -10.75 3.08
C HIS A 1 8.48 -9.69 2.72
N ARG A 2 8.97 -8.63 2.11
CA ARG A 2 8.12 -7.48 1.82
C ARG A 2 6.89 -7.83 0.98
N ASN A 3 7.12 -8.63 -0.07
CA ASN A 3 6.02 -9.00 -0.94
C ASN A 3 5.01 -9.89 -0.25
N ALA A 4 5.45 -10.66 0.72
CA ALA A 4 4.52 -11.51 1.47
C ALA A 4 3.57 -10.67 2.31
N ILE A 5 4.06 -9.58 2.87
CA ILE A 5 3.21 -8.71 3.68
C ILE A 5 2.15 -8.04 2.82
N THR A 6 2.55 -7.50 1.67
CA THR A 6 1.59 -6.83 0.79
C THR A 6 0.60 -7.82 0.19
N ALA A 7 1.06 -9.02 -0.15
CA ALA A 7 0.17 -10.04 -0.68
C ALA A 7 -0.83 -10.47 0.37
N PHE A 8 -0.38 -10.62 1.62
CA PHE A 8 -1.26 -11.01 2.70
C PHE A 8 -2.36 -9.97 2.91
N ALA A 9 -2.00 -8.70 2.82
CA ALA A 9 -2.98 -7.63 2.99
C ALA A 9 -3.91 -7.49 1.80
N GLY A 10 -3.57 -8.10 0.67
CA GLY A 10 -4.42 -8.04 -0.51
C GLY A 10 -4.31 -6.75 -1.29
N VAL A 11 -3.18 -6.07 -1.16
CA VAL A 11 -3.00 -4.78 -1.86
C VAL A 11 -1.74 -4.77 -2.71
N ASP A 12 -1.13 -5.90 -2.92
CA ASP A 12 0.12 -5.98 -3.69
C ASP A 12 -0.19 -6.13 -5.18
N PRO A 13 0.02 -5.10 -5.96
CA PRO A 13 -0.23 -5.20 -7.41
C PRO A 13 0.74 -6.16 -8.09
N GLY A 14 1.91 -6.41 -7.49
CA GLY A 14 2.87 -7.30 -8.11
C GLY A 14 2.40 -8.73 -8.18
N ALA A 15 1.50 -9.12 -7.30
CA ALA A 15 0.97 -10.48 -7.32
C ALA A 15 0.19 -10.76 -8.61
N ASP A 16 -0.37 -9.74 -9.21
CA ASP A 16 -1.17 -9.89 -10.43
C ASP A 16 -0.35 -9.74 -11.69
N GLN A 17 0.88 -9.27 -11.55
CA GLN A 17 1.71 -9.01 -12.73
C GLN A 17 2.28 -10.27 -13.34
N SER A 18 2.22 -11.37 -12.63
CA SER A 18 2.73 -12.63 -13.15
C SER A 18 1.86 -13.17 -14.28
N GLY A 19 0.65 -12.65 -14.41
CA GLY A 19 -0.24 -13.11 -15.45
C GLY A 19 -0.45 -12.04 -16.49
N THR A 20 -1.53 -12.17 -17.23
CA THR A 20 -1.86 -11.24 -18.31
C THR A 20 -2.87 -10.21 -17.86
N HIS A 21 -2.95 -9.97 -16.59
CA HIS A 21 -4.04 -9.16 -16.06
C HIS A 21 -3.54 -7.86 -15.52
N GLU A 22 -2.89 -7.11 -16.34
CA GLU A 22 -2.31 -5.84 -15.93
C GLU A 22 -3.35 -4.91 -15.35
N ALA A 23 -4.54 -4.92 -15.93
CA ALA A 23 -5.60 -4.08 -15.41
C ALA A 23 -5.96 -4.44 -13.98
N LYS A 24 -5.75 -5.70 -13.61
CA LYS A 24 -6.06 -6.14 -12.26
C LYS A 24 -5.02 -5.74 -11.25
N SER A 25 -3.84 -5.38 -11.71
CA SER A 25 -2.77 -4.99 -10.78
C SER A 25 -3.14 -3.73 -10.01
N THR A 26 -4.13 -2.99 -10.47
CA THR A 26 -4.58 -1.79 -9.77
C THR A 26 -5.69 -2.06 -8.77
N ARG A 27 -6.15 -3.28 -8.70
CA ARG A 27 -7.23 -3.63 -7.79
C ARG A 27 -6.70 -4.20 -6.50
N VAL A 28 -7.51 -4.06 -5.45
CA VAL A 28 -7.21 -4.70 -4.19
C VAL A 28 -7.41 -6.19 -4.38
N SER A 29 -6.40 -6.98 -4.05
CA SER A 29 -6.49 -8.41 -4.16
C SER A 29 -7.48 -8.98 -3.16
N LYS A 30 -8.07 -10.12 -3.49
CA LYS A 30 -8.97 -10.80 -2.57
C LYS A 30 -8.27 -11.83 -1.71
N SER A 31 -6.96 -11.96 -1.84
CA SER A 31 -6.22 -12.99 -1.14
C SER A 31 -5.92 -12.63 0.31
N GLY A 32 -6.04 -11.39 0.70
CA GLY A 32 -5.76 -10.99 2.07
C GLY A 32 -7.02 -10.90 2.92
N PRO A 33 -6.87 -10.74 4.23
CA PRO A 33 -8.02 -10.60 5.13
C PRO A 33 -8.81 -9.32 4.81
N PRO A 34 -10.13 -9.43 4.68
CA PRO A 34 -10.93 -8.24 4.39
C PRO A 34 -10.80 -7.15 5.43
N GLU A 35 -10.64 -7.53 6.68
CA GLU A 35 -10.51 -6.56 7.76
C GLU A 35 -9.25 -5.72 7.60
N LEU A 36 -8.16 -6.36 7.19
CA LEU A 36 -6.90 -5.64 7.01
C LEU A 36 -7.02 -4.66 5.84
N ARG A 37 -7.62 -5.10 4.73
CA ARG A 37 -7.81 -4.21 3.59
C ARG A 37 -8.66 -3.01 3.98
N ARG A 38 -9.73 -3.25 4.74
CA ARG A 38 -10.60 -2.16 5.18
C ARG A 38 -9.85 -1.19 6.06
N ALA A 39 -9.05 -1.72 6.98
CA ALA A 39 -8.27 -0.86 7.87
C ALA A 39 -7.27 -0.02 7.09
N LEU A 40 -6.61 -0.60 6.10
CA LEU A 40 -5.67 0.14 5.28
C LEU A 40 -6.36 1.25 4.50
N PHE A 41 -7.53 0.98 3.96
CA PHE A 41 -8.26 1.99 3.22
C PHE A 41 -8.76 3.11 4.12
N LEU A 42 -9.10 2.78 5.37
CA LEU A 42 -9.46 3.81 6.33
C LEU A 42 -8.28 4.73 6.65
N VAL A 43 -7.09 4.15 6.75
CA VAL A 43 -5.89 4.96 6.97
C VAL A 43 -5.64 5.86 5.77
N MET A 44 -5.78 5.32 4.54
CA MET A 44 -5.59 6.12 3.34
C MET A 44 -6.61 7.26 3.27
N ASP A 45 -7.86 6.96 3.61
CA ASP A 45 -8.91 7.97 3.61
C ASP A 45 -8.59 9.08 4.61
N CYS A 46 -8.09 8.70 5.78
CA CYS A 46 -7.68 9.67 6.79
C CYS A 46 -6.58 10.58 6.27
N LEU A 47 -5.61 10.01 5.56
CA LEU A 47 -4.53 10.80 4.98
C LEU A 47 -5.06 11.80 3.96
N LEU A 48 -6.02 11.37 3.15
CA LEU A 48 -6.59 12.28 2.16
C LEU A 48 -7.36 13.43 2.81
N LYS A 49 -7.99 13.16 3.95
CA LYS A 49 -8.74 14.18 4.66
C LYS A 49 -7.86 15.15 5.42
N THR A 50 -6.82 14.64 6.06
CA THR A 50 -5.94 15.48 6.88
C THR A 50 -4.85 16.16 6.05
N GLN A 51 -4.52 15.61 4.89
CA GLN A 51 -3.57 16.19 3.94
C GLN A 51 -2.23 16.56 4.57
N PRO A 52 -1.56 15.58 5.20
CA PRO A 52 -0.25 15.86 5.80
C PRO A 52 0.79 16.04 4.69
N GLN A 53 1.19 17.28 4.47
CA GLN A 53 2.03 17.62 3.32
C GLN A 53 3.39 16.94 3.32
N ASP A 54 3.88 16.56 4.49
CA ASP A 54 5.18 15.91 4.59
C ASP A 54 5.10 14.39 4.51
N ASP A 55 3.90 13.83 4.48
CA ASP A 55 3.75 12.38 4.48
C ASP A 55 3.97 11.82 3.08
N PRO A 56 4.92 10.88 2.91
CA PRO A 56 5.20 10.35 1.58
C PRO A 56 4.03 9.57 0.98
N VAL A 57 3.23 8.90 1.80
CA VAL A 57 2.09 8.16 1.29
C VAL A 57 1.02 9.13 0.79
N TYR A 58 0.72 10.16 1.56
CA TYR A 58 -0.24 11.16 1.12
C TYR A 58 0.23 11.82 -0.18
N ARG A 59 1.50 12.21 -0.24
CA ARG A 59 2.02 12.89 -1.42
C ARG A 59 1.94 11.98 -2.65
N PHE A 60 2.18 10.71 -2.46
CA PHE A 60 2.10 9.75 -3.55
C PHE A 60 0.67 9.62 -4.07
N MET A 61 -0.29 9.52 -3.16
CA MET A 61 -1.70 9.44 -3.56
C MET A 61 -2.16 10.71 -4.23
N ASP A 62 -1.76 11.85 -3.68
CA ASP A 62 -2.16 13.13 -4.24
C ASP A 62 -1.61 13.31 -5.65
N LYS A 63 -0.39 12.88 -5.89
CA LYS A 63 0.18 12.91 -7.23
C LYS A 63 -0.63 12.06 -8.19
N LYS A 64 -0.98 10.84 -7.77
CA LYS A 64 -1.76 9.95 -8.62
C LYS A 64 -3.13 10.54 -8.90
N ARG A 65 -3.74 11.15 -7.90
CA ARG A 65 -5.04 11.78 -8.09
C ARG A 65 -4.95 12.93 -9.08
N ALA A 66 -3.90 13.73 -8.97
CA ALA A 66 -3.68 14.84 -9.88
C ALA A 66 -3.45 14.37 -11.31
N GLU A 67 -2.91 13.17 -11.46
CA GLU A 67 -2.71 12.57 -12.79
C GLU A 67 -4.00 12.04 -13.39
N GLY A 68 -5.10 12.12 -12.66
CA GLY A 68 -6.38 11.65 -13.15
C GLY A 68 -6.67 10.20 -12.87
N LYS A 69 -5.92 9.56 -12.00
CA LYS A 69 -6.17 8.16 -11.69
C LYS A 69 -7.46 7.99 -10.90
N PRO A 70 -8.20 6.90 -11.13
CA PRO A 70 -9.41 6.64 -10.37
C PRO A 70 -9.16 6.42 -8.89
N TYR A 71 -10.20 6.62 -8.10
CA TYR A 71 -10.12 6.50 -6.65
C TYR A 71 -9.50 5.18 -6.21
N LEU A 72 -9.99 4.08 -6.74
CA LEU A 72 -9.48 2.77 -6.31
C LEU A 72 -8.01 2.60 -6.65
N VAL A 73 -7.57 3.18 -7.76
CA VAL A 73 -6.18 3.06 -8.17
C VAL A 73 -5.26 3.79 -7.20
N TYR A 74 -5.56 5.06 -6.88
CA TYR A 74 -4.64 5.76 -6.00
C TYR A 74 -4.76 5.28 -4.56
N MET A 75 -5.91 4.79 -4.13
CA MET A 75 -6.04 4.21 -2.79
C MET A 75 -5.23 2.92 -2.65
N THR A 76 -5.33 2.06 -3.65
CA THR A 76 -4.57 0.81 -3.64
C THR A 76 -3.07 1.08 -3.69
N ALA A 77 -2.66 2.03 -4.53
CA ALA A 77 -1.26 2.39 -4.64
C ALA A 77 -0.74 2.96 -3.33
N GLY A 78 -1.54 3.80 -2.67
CA GLY A 78 -1.16 4.36 -1.38
C GLY A 78 -1.02 3.30 -0.32
N ALA A 79 -1.98 2.39 -0.24
CA ALA A 79 -1.93 1.31 0.74
C ALA A 79 -0.70 0.43 0.53
N ASN A 80 -0.38 0.15 -0.72
CA ASN A 80 0.79 -0.65 -1.04
C ASN A 80 2.08 0.07 -0.62
N LYS A 81 2.16 1.36 -0.88
CA LYS A 81 3.31 2.14 -0.48
C LYS A 81 3.43 2.21 1.04
N PHE A 82 2.32 2.36 1.72
CA PHE A 82 2.29 2.38 3.18
C PHE A 82 2.87 1.07 3.74
N LEU A 83 2.44 -0.05 3.18
CA LEU A 83 2.93 -1.35 3.66
C LEU A 83 4.43 -1.53 3.41
N ARG A 84 4.92 -1.02 2.29
CA ARG A 84 6.35 -1.12 2.00
C ARG A 84 7.16 -0.31 2.99
N ILE A 85 6.68 0.87 3.33
CA ILE A 85 7.36 1.70 4.31
C ILE A 85 7.31 1.04 5.67
N TYR A 86 6.14 0.53 6.05
CA TYR A 86 5.98 -0.14 7.32
C TYR A 86 6.89 -1.36 7.41
N TYR A 87 6.92 -2.17 6.37
CA TYR A 87 7.79 -3.35 6.35
C TYR A 87 9.25 -2.94 6.50
N GLY A 88 9.66 -1.88 5.83
CA GLY A 88 11.04 -1.40 5.94
C GLY A 88 11.39 -1.01 7.36
N ARG A 89 10.47 -0.34 8.04
CA ARG A 89 10.69 0.05 9.43
C ARG A 89 10.81 -1.16 10.35
N VAL A 90 9.93 -2.13 10.16
CA VAL A 90 9.98 -3.36 10.94
C VAL A 90 11.29 -4.09 10.71
N LYS A 91 11.71 -4.16 9.45
CA LYS A 91 12.95 -4.84 9.10
C LYS A 91 14.15 -4.16 9.76
N GLU A 92 14.17 -2.84 9.73
CA GLU A 92 15.24 -2.09 10.37
C GLU A 92 15.28 -2.34 11.88
N TYR A 93 14.12 -2.36 12.49
CA TYR A 93 14.02 -2.60 13.92
C TYR A 93 14.56 -3.99 14.28
N LEU A 94 14.14 -5.00 13.52
CA LEU A 94 14.61 -6.35 13.76
C LEU A 94 16.11 -6.48 13.56
N ALA A 95 16.64 -5.82 12.55
CA ALA A 95 18.06 -5.84 12.30
C ALA A 95 18.84 -5.18 13.45
N SER A 96 18.28 -4.11 14.01
CA SER A 96 18.95 -3.45 15.12
C SER A 96 19.00 -4.34 16.35
N LEU A 97 17.97 -5.17 16.55
CA LEU A 97 17.97 -6.11 17.66
C LEU A 97 19.02 -7.19 17.46
N GLU A 98 19.17 -7.66 16.24
CA GLU A 98 20.14 -8.72 15.94
C GLU A 98 21.56 -8.19 15.88
N GLY A 99 21.73 -6.93 15.53
CA GLY A 99 23.03 -6.34 15.38
C GLY A 99 23.73 -6.08 16.69
N ASN A 100 23.04 -6.26 17.78
CA ASN A 100 23.62 -6.07 19.10
C ASN A 100 23.92 -7.41 19.73
#